data_15b6c9fac80537d896e8780ab8d298ef
#
_entry.id   15b6c9fac80537d896e8780ab8d298ef
#
_cell.length_a   1.000
_cell.length_b   1.000
_cell.length_c   1.000
_cell.angle_alpha   90.00
_cell.angle_beta   90.00
_cell.angle_gamma   90.00
#
_symmetry.space_group_name_H-M   'P 1'
#
loop_
_entity.id
_entity.type
_entity.pdbx_description
1 polymer ?
#
loop_
_entity_poly.entity_id
_entity_poly.type
_entity_poly.pdbx_seq_one_letter_code
_entity_poly.pdbx_strand_id
1 'polypeptide(L)'
;MSKDSHESDPLLGRLPTHVAVPPTLVQPGAEQLATPSQLSPTPSYSQLDFVQPHFNSSKRKRPQCIAHRGYKAKYPENTMGAFRGAVNAGAHAIETDLQITKDDVVVLSHDANLKRCFGQDIKIADKNWAEIEDLRTTQKPYELLPQLADLLHYLAEEGREHTWLFLDIKLNNDAEKVMRLIASTLASVPSQKSAPWHSRVVLGLWATKYLAPAQEHLPGYSTMHIAFNVTYARQFFEVANIGFNAMFYALLMPGGKRFLRDAQDVYNRKVLSWTINGEDNMKWCIRRGLDGVVTDEVEMYLDVAERFDEATEKEPWLPVSLKIFWTAVKAYLWTRVLLVFYSRKMGLHEVYGGINKQGGKDKP
;
A
#
# COMPACT_ATOMS: atom_id res chain seq x y z
N MET A 1 -73.59 12.16 4.98
CA MET A 1 -73.95 12.44 3.61
C MET A 1 -72.89 11.83 2.75
N SER A 2 -73.09 10.60 2.29
CA SER A 2 -73.73 10.24 1.00
C SER A 2 -72.82 10.64 -0.15
N LYS A 3 -72.35 9.76 -1.03
CA LYS A 3 -72.72 8.44 -1.60
C LYS A 3 -71.59 8.06 -2.52
N ASP A 4 -71.14 6.82 -2.57
CA ASP A 4 -71.50 5.76 -3.55
C ASP A 4 -71.02 6.08 -4.98
N SER A 5 -70.54 5.20 -5.80
CA SER A 5 -70.61 3.73 -5.89
C SER A 5 -69.97 3.26 -7.21
N HIS A 6 -69.52 2.04 -7.22
CA HIS A 6 -69.67 1.02 -8.27
C HIS A 6 -68.96 1.20 -9.62
N GLU A 7 -68.42 0.28 -10.23
CA GLU A 7 -68.57 -1.19 -10.59
C GLU A 7 -67.76 -1.36 -11.86
N SER A 8 -67.20 -2.35 -12.35
CA SER A 8 -67.17 -3.78 -12.21
C SER A 8 -66.30 -4.37 -13.34
N ASP A 9 -65.71 -5.45 -13.07
CA ASP A 9 -65.09 -6.48 -13.94
C ASP A 9 -66.10 -7.01 -14.98
N PRO A 10 -65.79 -7.95 -15.88
CA PRO A 10 -64.59 -8.70 -16.29
C PRO A 10 -64.49 -8.95 -17.81
N LEU A 11 -63.49 -9.67 -18.31
CA LEU A 11 -63.70 -10.80 -19.24
C LEU A 11 -62.41 -11.59 -19.53
N LEU A 12 -62.48 -12.84 -19.15
CA LEU A 12 -61.64 -13.99 -19.51
C LEU A 12 -61.70 -14.30 -21.01
N GLY A 13 -60.55 -14.65 -21.62
CA GLY A 13 -60.48 -15.27 -22.92
C GLY A 13 -59.41 -16.36 -22.94
N ARG A 14 -59.84 -17.60 -23.08
CA ARG A 14 -59.16 -18.89 -23.04
C ARG A 14 -58.17 -19.09 -24.19
N LEU A 15 -57.08 -19.85 -23.90
CA LEU A 15 -56.16 -20.51 -24.83
C LEU A 15 -56.85 -21.44 -25.85
N PRO A 16 -56.15 -21.74 -26.94
CA PRO A 16 -56.21 -23.12 -27.45
C PRO A 16 -54.84 -23.77 -27.56
N THR A 17 -54.89 -25.07 -27.35
CA THR A 17 -53.89 -26.12 -27.30
C THR A 17 -53.38 -26.54 -28.68
N HIS A 18 -52.16 -27.06 -28.69
CA HIS A 18 -51.50 -27.97 -29.63
C HIS A 18 -51.31 -27.57 -31.10
N VAL A 19 -50.02 -27.38 -31.44
CA VAL A 19 -49.47 -27.68 -32.76
C VAL A 19 -48.22 -28.53 -32.63
N ALA A 20 -48.19 -29.62 -33.44
CA ALA A 20 -47.21 -30.69 -33.45
C ALA A 20 -45.84 -30.26 -33.98
N VAL A 21 -44.80 -30.89 -33.43
CA VAL A 21 -43.37 -30.79 -33.84
C VAL A 21 -43.11 -31.78 -34.98
N PRO A 22 -42.48 -31.38 -36.09
CA PRO A 22 -41.85 -32.30 -37.02
C PRO A 22 -40.42 -32.63 -36.71
N PRO A 23 -39.84 -33.76 -37.22
CA PRO A 23 -38.67 -34.39 -36.68
C PRO A 23 -37.35 -33.84 -37.18
N THR A 24 -36.40 -33.81 -36.27
CA THR A 24 -34.92 -33.91 -36.31
C THR A 24 -34.23 -33.86 -37.68
N LEU A 25 -33.45 -32.81 -37.88
CA LEU A 25 -32.25 -32.81 -38.73
C LEU A 25 -31.00 -32.78 -37.84
N VAL A 26 -30.25 -33.87 -37.87
CA VAL A 26 -28.93 -34.00 -37.24
C VAL A 26 -27.95 -33.14 -38.03
N GLN A 27 -27.32 -32.16 -37.37
CA GLN A 27 -26.13 -31.51 -37.88
C GLN A 27 -24.91 -31.95 -37.05
N PRO A 28 -23.76 -32.21 -37.70
CA PRO A 28 -22.53 -32.63 -37.04
C PRO A 28 -21.73 -31.42 -36.57
N GLY A 29 -21.09 -31.54 -35.39
CA GLY A 29 -20.00 -30.71 -34.97
C GLY A 29 -20.38 -29.52 -34.06
N ALA A 30 -20.88 -29.82 -32.86
CA ALA A 30 -20.80 -28.87 -31.76
C ALA A 30 -19.36 -28.90 -31.21
N GLU A 31 -18.52 -27.96 -31.62
CA GLU A 31 -17.33 -27.60 -30.86
C GLU A 31 -17.76 -27.29 -29.42
N GLN A 32 -17.21 -28.04 -28.50
CA GLN A 32 -17.39 -27.82 -27.07
C GLN A 32 -16.88 -26.39 -26.77
N LEU A 33 -17.83 -25.46 -26.59
CA LEU A 33 -17.55 -24.17 -25.94
C LEU A 33 -16.96 -24.48 -24.58
N ALA A 34 -15.68 -24.11 -24.41
CA ALA A 34 -14.97 -24.21 -23.18
C ALA A 34 -15.80 -23.57 -22.06
N THR A 35 -16.04 -24.34 -21.02
CA THR A 35 -16.68 -23.87 -19.79
C THR A 35 -15.92 -22.68 -19.20
N PRO A 36 -16.58 -21.72 -18.50
CA PRO A 36 -15.94 -20.51 -17.95
C PRO A 36 -15.01 -20.75 -16.75
N SER A 37 -14.26 -21.84 -16.71
CA SER A 37 -13.45 -22.24 -15.56
C SER A 37 -11.94 -22.12 -15.75
N GLN A 38 -11.46 -21.22 -16.62
CA GLN A 38 -10.03 -20.87 -16.75
C GLN A 38 -9.79 -19.38 -16.87
N LEU A 39 -10.47 -18.59 -16.04
CA LEU A 39 -9.95 -17.28 -15.66
C LEU A 39 -8.83 -17.57 -14.65
N SER A 40 -7.59 -17.20 -14.98
CA SER A 40 -6.49 -17.23 -14.01
C SER A 40 -6.97 -16.53 -12.74
N PRO A 41 -6.83 -17.15 -11.56
CA PRO A 41 -7.33 -16.57 -10.33
C PRO A 41 -6.73 -15.19 -10.17
N THR A 42 -7.58 -14.20 -9.86
CA THR A 42 -7.12 -12.85 -9.52
C THR A 42 -6.03 -12.97 -8.45
N PRO A 43 -4.85 -12.34 -8.61
CA PRO A 43 -3.78 -12.43 -7.62
C PRO A 43 -4.33 -12.11 -6.24
N SER A 44 -4.15 -13.00 -5.29
CA SER A 44 -4.56 -12.81 -3.90
C SER A 44 -3.32 -12.79 -3.01
N TYR A 45 -3.13 -11.67 -2.29
CA TYR A 45 -2.06 -11.51 -1.31
C TYR A 45 -2.55 -11.90 0.07
N SER A 46 -1.61 -12.14 1.00
CA SER A 46 -1.96 -12.39 2.40
C SER A 46 -2.63 -11.18 3.04
N GLN A 47 -3.52 -11.44 3.98
CA GLN A 47 -4.17 -10.39 4.74
C GLN A 47 -3.15 -9.65 5.62
N LEU A 48 -3.42 -8.38 5.87
CA LEU A 48 -2.59 -7.49 6.69
C LEU A 48 -3.01 -7.57 8.16
N ASP A 49 -3.11 -8.80 8.70
CA ASP A 49 -3.67 -9.04 10.04
C ASP A 49 -2.85 -8.41 11.16
N PHE A 50 -1.54 -8.24 10.98
CA PHE A 50 -0.66 -7.57 11.93
C PHE A 50 -0.70 -6.03 11.82
N VAL A 51 -1.29 -5.48 10.77
CA VAL A 51 -1.56 -4.04 10.63
C VAL A 51 -2.91 -3.75 11.29
N GLN A 52 -2.95 -3.89 12.61
CA GLN A 52 -4.14 -3.61 13.41
C GLN A 52 -3.93 -2.36 14.26
N PRO A 53 -4.91 -1.47 14.32
CA PRO A 53 -4.86 -0.38 15.29
C PRO A 53 -4.64 -0.92 16.70
N HIS A 54 -3.86 -0.20 17.49
CA HIS A 54 -3.67 -0.49 18.91
C HIS A 54 -4.65 0.31 19.77
N PHE A 55 -4.69 0.00 21.07
CA PHE A 55 -5.50 0.74 22.03
C PHE A 55 -4.58 1.49 22.99
N ASN A 56 -4.84 2.80 23.20
CA ASN A 56 -4.13 3.59 24.20
C ASN A 56 -4.61 3.23 25.62
N SER A 57 -4.02 3.87 26.66
CA SER A 57 -4.38 3.66 28.07
C SER A 57 -5.86 3.90 28.35
N SER A 58 -6.50 4.80 27.62
CA SER A 58 -7.94 5.08 27.69
C SER A 58 -8.81 4.12 26.88
N LYS A 59 -8.26 3.01 26.37
CA LYS A 59 -8.92 2.00 25.53
C LYS A 59 -9.49 2.56 24.21
N ARG A 60 -8.95 3.65 23.71
CA ARG A 60 -9.31 4.22 22.41
C ARG A 60 -8.45 3.62 21.30
N LYS A 61 -9.09 3.31 20.20
CA LYS A 61 -8.43 2.78 19.01
C LYS A 61 -7.51 3.83 18.39
N ARG A 62 -6.24 3.46 18.12
CA ARG A 62 -5.21 4.34 17.57
C ARG A 62 -4.52 3.70 16.38
N PRO A 63 -4.24 4.46 15.30
CA PRO A 63 -3.36 4.00 14.22
C PRO A 63 -2.00 3.57 14.74
N GLN A 64 -1.38 2.58 14.11
CA GLN A 64 -0.01 2.20 14.44
C GLN A 64 0.99 3.29 14.06
N CYS A 65 2.08 3.39 14.83
CA CYS A 65 3.24 4.22 14.53
C CYS A 65 4.20 3.47 13.62
N ILE A 66 4.40 3.95 12.39
CA ILE A 66 5.37 3.41 11.44
C ILE A 66 6.50 4.43 11.30
N ALA A 67 7.72 4.06 11.69
CA ALA A 67 8.88 4.94 11.64
C ALA A 67 9.38 5.06 10.20
N HIS A 68 9.20 6.22 9.56
CA HIS A 68 9.59 6.52 8.18
C HIS A 68 11.11 6.58 8.04
N ARG A 69 11.70 5.58 7.37
CA ARG A 69 13.15 5.37 7.24
C ARG A 69 13.84 5.21 8.60
N GLY A 70 13.14 4.59 9.57
CA GLY A 70 13.51 4.58 10.97
C GLY A 70 13.15 5.88 11.70
N TYR A 71 13.79 6.17 12.86
CA TYR A 71 13.55 7.39 13.62
C TYR A 71 14.32 8.57 13.03
N LYS A 72 13.92 9.00 11.85
CA LYS A 72 14.61 10.01 11.04
C LYS A 72 14.72 11.39 11.69
N ALA A 73 13.81 11.76 12.58
CA ALA A 73 13.93 13.04 13.31
C ALA A 73 15.14 13.10 14.24
N LYS A 74 15.66 11.94 14.69
CA LYS A 74 16.79 11.87 15.63
C LYS A 74 18.06 11.26 15.03
N TYR A 75 17.95 10.48 13.98
CA TYR A 75 19.06 9.75 13.36
C TYR A 75 19.11 9.96 11.85
N PRO A 76 20.25 9.77 11.20
CA PRO A 76 20.31 9.72 9.75
C PRO A 76 19.37 8.63 9.21
N GLU A 77 18.57 8.97 8.20
CA GLU A 77 17.56 8.09 7.62
C GLU A 77 18.14 6.77 7.07
N ASN A 78 17.35 5.69 7.10
CA ASN A 78 17.73 4.38 6.57
C ASN A 78 19.05 3.83 7.13
N THR A 79 19.33 4.05 8.41
CA THR A 79 20.52 3.55 9.10
C THR A 79 20.14 2.64 10.25
N MET A 80 21.08 1.78 10.67
CA MET A 80 20.84 0.90 11.82
C MET A 80 20.58 1.68 13.11
N GLY A 81 21.21 2.86 13.28
CA GLY A 81 20.92 3.77 14.39
C GLY A 81 19.46 4.26 14.38
N ALA A 82 18.96 4.65 13.19
CA ALA A 82 17.57 5.06 13.04
C ALA A 82 16.57 3.93 13.32
N PHE A 83 16.88 2.71 12.90
CA PHE A 83 16.01 1.54 13.13
C PHE A 83 15.98 1.13 14.60
N ARG A 84 17.14 1.07 15.26
CA ARG A 84 17.22 0.83 16.71
C ARG A 84 16.51 1.91 17.50
N GLY A 85 16.72 3.18 17.11
CA GLY A 85 16.03 4.31 17.72
C GLY A 85 14.51 4.23 17.60
N ALA A 86 13.99 3.78 16.45
CA ALA A 86 12.56 3.59 16.25
C ALA A 86 11.97 2.49 17.16
N VAL A 87 12.62 1.32 17.24
CA VAL A 87 12.19 0.22 18.10
C VAL A 87 12.24 0.63 19.57
N ASN A 88 13.34 1.28 20.00
CA ASN A 88 13.52 1.74 21.39
C ASN A 88 12.51 2.82 21.78
N ALA A 89 12.05 3.64 20.83
CA ALA A 89 11.00 4.63 21.06
C ALA A 89 9.58 4.01 21.08
N GLY A 90 9.43 2.73 20.75
CA GLY A 90 8.14 2.02 20.77
C GLY A 90 7.36 2.12 19.43
N ALA A 91 8.02 2.38 18.32
CA ALA A 91 7.39 2.27 17.01
C ALA A 91 6.87 0.84 16.76
N HIS A 92 5.67 0.70 16.19
CA HIS A 92 5.07 -0.60 15.89
C HIS A 92 5.69 -1.22 14.64
N ALA A 93 6.26 -0.38 13.76
CA ALA A 93 6.89 -0.81 12.53
C ALA A 93 8.02 0.13 12.11
N ILE A 94 8.86 -0.38 11.24
CA ILE A 94 9.88 0.35 10.52
C ILE A 94 9.47 0.39 9.03
N GLU A 95 9.49 1.54 8.43
CA GLU A 95 9.48 1.69 6.97
C GLU A 95 10.91 1.97 6.50
N THR A 96 11.29 1.38 5.36
CA THR A 96 12.61 1.57 4.75
C THR A 96 12.58 1.40 3.24
N ASP A 97 13.48 2.09 2.57
CA ASP A 97 13.58 2.17 1.11
C ASP A 97 14.67 1.22 0.58
N LEU A 98 14.39 0.52 -0.53
CA LEU A 98 15.29 -0.47 -1.10
C LEU A 98 15.94 -0.01 -2.40
N GLN A 99 17.27 -0.17 -2.47
CA GLN A 99 18.08 -0.05 -3.69
C GLN A 99 18.92 -1.31 -3.88
N ILE A 100 19.41 -1.53 -5.10
CA ILE A 100 20.20 -2.72 -5.46
C ILE A 100 21.56 -2.28 -6.00
N THR A 101 22.64 -2.86 -5.48
CA THR A 101 23.99 -2.66 -5.98
C THR A 101 24.21 -3.38 -7.32
N LYS A 102 25.35 -3.13 -7.96
CA LYS A 102 25.74 -3.79 -9.21
C LYS A 102 25.85 -5.31 -9.06
N ASP A 103 26.34 -5.78 -7.94
CA ASP A 103 26.53 -7.20 -7.57
C ASP A 103 25.35 -7.80 -6.78
N ASP A 104 24.14 -7.21 -6.96
CA ASP A 104 22.87 -7.78 -6.45
C ASP A 104 22.69 -7.77 -4.94
N VAL A 105 23.38 -6.90 -4.19
CA VAL A 105 23.13 -6.71 -2.76
C VAL A 105 21.98 -5.72 -2.57
N VAL A 106 21.00 -6.06 -1.72
CA VAL A 106 19.88 -5.16 -1.36
C VAL A 106 20.32 -4.26 -0.21
N VAL A 107 20.41 -2.96 -0.48
CA VAL A 107 20.82 -1.92 0.48
C VAL A 107 19.67 -0.98 0.81
N LEU A 108 19.75 -0.33 1.98
CA LEU A 108 18.70 0.54 2.49
C LEU A 108 19.02 2.01 2.20
N SER A 109 18.39 2.57 1.17
CA SER A 109 18.59 3.96 0.76
C SER A 109 17.38 4.48 0.00
N HIS A 110 16.95 5.71 0.32
CA HIS A 110 15.87 6.36 -0.42
C HIS A 110 16.28 6.74 -1.84
N ASP A 111 17.44 7.37 -1.96
CA ASP A 111 17.93 7.83 -3.25
C ASP A 111 18.73 6.73 -3.95
N ALA A 112 18.63 6.65 -5.26
CA ALA A 112 19.50 5.78 -6.06
C ALA A 112 20.96 6.29 -6.12
N ASN A 113 21.22 7.50 -5.59
CA ASN A 113 22.54 8.15 -5.53
C ASN A 113 22.89 8.50 -4.08
N LEU A 114 24.12 8.24 -3.67
CA LEU A 114 24.60 8.41 -2.30
C LEU A 114 24.97 9.85 -1.92
N LYS A 115 24.78 10.84 -2.82
CA LYS A 115 25.22 12.22 -2.63
C LYS A 115 24.59 12.89 -1.40
N ARG A 116 23.28 12.80 -1.25
CA ARG A 116 22.55 13.52 -0.20
C ARG A 116 22.87 13.00 1.20
N CYS A 117 22.93 11.71 1.40
CA CYS A 117 23.12 11.12 2.73
C CYS A 117 24.59 10.82 3.04
N PHE A 118 25.40 10.48 2.03
CA PHE A 118 26.78 10.00 2.21
C PHE A 118 27.83 10.93 1.59
N GLY A 119 27.42 12.04 0.94
CA GLY A 119 28.33 13.02 0.36
C GLY A 119 29.06 12.58 -0.92
N GLN A 120 28.77 11.38 -1.43
CA GLN A 120 29.42 10.79 -2.60
C GLN A 120 28.48 10.79 -3.80
N ASP A 121 28.89 11.41 -4.92
CA ASP A 121 28.10 11.44 -6.14
C ASP A 121 28.23 10.09 -6.91
N ILE A 122 27.72 9.05 -6.29
CA ILE A 122 27.79 7.65 -6.73
C ILE A 122 26.39 7.09 -6.86
N LYS A 123 26.08 6.48 -8.01
CA LYS A 123 24.86 5.68 -8.15
C LYS A 123 25.10 4.29 -7.57
N ILE A 124 24.18 3.85 -6.70
CA ILE A 124 24.27 2.55 -6.02
C ILE A 124 24.35 1.40 -7.05
N ALA A 125 23.54 1.44 -8.09
CA ALA A 125 23.48 0.41 -9.11
C ALA A 125 24.76 0.29 -9.99
N ASP A 126 25.67 1.26 -9.92
CA ASP A 126 26.92 1.25 -10.68
C ASP A 126 28.11 0.69 -9.84
N LYS A 127 27.90 0.36 -8.57
CA LYS A 127 28.91 -0.07 -7.61
C LYS A 127 28.62 -1.45 -7.04
N ASN A 128 29.70 -2.24 -6.84
CA ASN A 128 29.63 -3.43 -6.03
C ASN A 128 29.58 -3.06 -4.53
N TRP A 129 29.01 -3.92 -3.72
CA TRP A 129 28.87 -3.69 -2.28
C TRP A 129 30.20 -3.34 -1.61
N ALA A 130 31.25 -4.10 -1.87
CA ALA A 130 32.59 -3.86 -1.31
C ALA A 130 33.20 -2.47 -1.61
N GLU A 131 32.65 -1.75 -2.62
CA GLU A 131 33.13 -0.40 -2.95
C GLU A 131 32.43 0.70 -2.11
N ILE A 132 31.30 0.37 -1.45
CA ILE A 132 30.43 1.34 -0.77
C ILE A 132 30.09 0.96 0.68
N GLU A 133 30.45 -0.22 1.17
CA GLU A 133 30.09 -0.71 2.52
C GLU A 133 30.65 0.14 3.66
N ASP A 134 31.82 0.76 3.48
CA ASP A 134 32.46 1.62 4.48
C ASP A 134 31.97 3.07 4.46
N LEU A 135 31.08 3.42 3.54
CA LEU A 135 30.57 4.78 3.45
C LEU A 135 29.72 5.13 4.67
N ARG A 136 29.99 6.33 5.20
CA ARG A 136 29.27 6.86 6.35
C ARG A 136 28.43 8.07 5.98
N THR A 137 27.31 8.22 6.67
CA THR A 137 26.44 9.39 6.51
C THR A 137 27.22 10.67 6.85
N THR A 138 26.88 11.77 6.19
CA THR A 138 27.45 13.10 6.47
C THR A 138 26.91 13.73 7.75
N GLN A 139 25.79 13.23 8.25
CA GLN A 139 25.19 13.65 9.51
C GLN A 139 25.58 12.71 10.64
N LYS A 140 25.75 13.27 11.85
CA LYS A 140 25.96 12.48 13.07
C LYS A 140 24.72 11.64 13.40
N PRO A 141 24.94 10.41 13.91
CA PRO A 141 26.19 9.81 14.39
C PRO A 141 27.02 9.06 13.32
N TYR A 142 27.17 9.54 12.10
CA TYR A 142 28.01 8.97 11.02
C TYR A 142 27.85 7.45 10.82
N GLU A 143 26.63 7.04 10.58
CA GLU A 143 26.23 5.64 10.39
C GLU A 143 26.69 5.07 9.05
N LEU A 144 26.95 3.77 9.00
CA LEU A 144 27.20 3.04 7.75
C LEU A 144 25.93 2.90 6.91
N LEU A 145 26.11 2.72 5.61
CA LEU A 145 25.04 2.27 4.70
C LEU A 145 24.70 0.82 5.06
N PRO A 146 23.46 0.49 5.48
CA PRO A 146 23.12 -0.90 5.83
C PRO A 146 22.58 -1.68 4.65
N GLN A 147 22.72 -3.01 4.71
CA GLN A 147 22.00 -3.95 3.87
C GLN A 147 20.63 -4.29 4.49
N LEU A 148 19.71 -4.81 3.66
CA LEU A 148 18.45 -5.37 4.16
C LEU A 148 18.72 -6.52 5.16
N ALA A 149 19.73 -7.34 4.91
CA ALA A 149 20.12 -8.43 5.80
C ALA A 149 20.47 -7.94 7.22
N ASP A 150 21.15 -6.79 7.37
CA ASP A 150 21.50 -6.24 8.68
C ASP A 150 20.25 -5.89 9.51
N LEU A 151 19.24 -5.28 8.87
CA LEU A 151 17.97 -4.96 9.51
C LEU A 151 17.19 -6.23 9.86
N LEU A 152 17.19 -7.23 8.99
CA LEU A 152 16.54 -8.52 9.26
C LEU A 152 17.21 -9.24 10.43
N HIS A 153 18.55 -9.32 10.49
CA HIS A 153 19.27 -9.87 11.62
C HIS A 153 18.90 -9.16 12.92
N TYR A 154 18.87 -7.83 12.91
CA TYR A 154 18.44 -7.05 14.07
C TYR A 154 17.01 -7.38 14.51
N LEU A 155 16.07 -7.48 13.58
CA LEU A 155 14.68 -7.79 13.89
C LEU A 155 14.44 -9.27 14.24
N ALA A 156 15.37 -10.15 13.90
CA ALA A 156 15.33 -11.57 14.29
C ALA A 156 15.76 -11.82 15.74
N GLU A 157 16.36 -10.83 16.43
CA GLU A 157 16.72 -10.97 17.84
C GLU A 157 15.48 -11.02 18.74
N GLU A 158 15.62 -11.70 19.89
CA GLU A 158 14.56 -11.86 20.89
C GLU A 158 14.03 -10.50 21.38
N GLY A 159 12.72 -10.41 21.59
CA GLY A 159 12.04 -9.21 22.06
C GLY A 159 11.62 -8.23 20.96
N ARG A 160 11.86 -8.56 19.67
CA ARG A 160 11.50 -7.69 18.52
C ARG A 160 10.43 -8.31 17.61
N GLU A 161 9.77 -9.36 18.07
CA GLU A 161 8.76 -10.11 17.33
C GLU A 161 7.55 -9.26 16.93
N HIS A 162 7.25 -8.27 17.74
CA HIS A 162 6.12 -7.36 17.56
C HIS A 162 6.36 -6.25 16.52
N THR A 163 7.64 -6.02 16.13
CA THR A 163 7.97 -4.98 15.15
C THR A 163 7.87 -5.54 13.74
N TRP A 164 6.99 -4.99 12.92
CA TRP A 164 6.88 -5.35 11.52
C TRP A 164 7.61 -4.38 10.60
N LEU A 165 7.85 -4.79 9.36
CA LEU A 165 8.70 -4.10 8.39
C LEU A 165 7.91 -3.75 7.13
N PHE A 166 7.95 -2.50 6.71
CA PHE A 166 7.42 -2.01 5.44
C PHE A 166 8.57 -1.74 4.47
N LEU A 167 8.64 -2.49 3.38
CA LEU A 167 9.67 -2.37 2.36
C LEU A 167 9.17 -1.49 1.21
N ASP A 168 9.65 -0.25 1.09
CA ASP A 168 9.37 0.63 -0.05
C ASP A 168 10.22 0.23 -1.27
N ILE A 169 9.58 -0.41 -2.25
CA ILE A 169 10.22 -0.93 -3.45
C ILE A 169 10.18 0.13 -4.56
N LYS A 170 11.28 0.85 -4.73
CA LYS A 170 11.37 2.02 -5.61
C LYS A 170 11.14 1.70 -7.09
N LEU A 171 10.52 2.65 -7.81
CA LEU A 171 10.14 2.52 -9.23
C LEU A 171 11.33 2.32 -10.19
N ASN A 172 12.54 2.72 -9.80
CA ASN A 172 13.76 2.56 -10.59
C ASN A 172 14.31 1.14 -10.58
N ASN A 173 13.89 0.29 -9.65
CA ASN A 173 14.29 -1.11 -9.60
C ASN A 173 13.61 -1.91 -10.72
N ASP A 174 14.32 -2.86 -11.28
CA ASP A 174 13.74 -3.93 -12.09
C ASP A 174 12.83 -4.79 -11.21
N ALA A 175 11.59 -5.03 -11.66
CA ALA A 175 10.57 -5.63 -10.82
C ALA A 175 10.86 -7.10 -10.49
N GLU A 176 11.29 -7.87 -11.49
CA GLU A 176 11.63 -9.27 -11.34
C GLU A 176 12.86 -9.46 -10.45
N LYS A 177 13.92 -8.71 -10.78
CA LYS A 177 15.18 -8.75 -10.04
C LYS A 177 15.00 -8.39 -8.57
N VAL A 178 14.29 -7.28 -8.27
CA VAL A 178 14.15 -6.81 -6.88
C VAL A 178 13.35 -7.80 -6.03
N MET A 179 12.26 -8.38 -6.56
CA MET A 179 11.46 -9.36 -5.81
C MET A 179 12.24 -10.63 -5.52
N ARG A 180 12.96 -11.15 -6.51
CA ARG A 180 13.83 -12.31 -6.34
C ARG A 180 14.92 -12.07 -5.28
N LEU A 181 15.54 -10.87 -5.27
CA LEU A 181 16.58 -10.53 -4.30
C LEU A 181 16.03 -10.33 -2.90
N ILE A 182 14.86 -9.71 -2.74
CA ILE A 182 14.17 -9.62 -1.45
C ILE A 182 13.86 -11.03 -0.93
N ALA A 183 13.29 -11.90 -1.77
CA ALA A 183 12.97 -13.27 -1.40
C ALA A 183 14.21 -14.05 -0.93
N SER A 184 15.33 -13.97 -1.66
CA SER A 184 16.57 -14.63 -1.29
C SER A 184 17.16 -14.07 0.01
N THR A 185 17.09 -12.74 0.22
CA THR A 185 17.57 -12.11 1.46
C THR A 185 16.74 -12.54 2.66
N LEU A 186 15.40 -12.54 2.54
CA LEU A 186 14.49 -13.02 3.60
C LEU A 186 14.73 -14.50 3.93
N ALA A 187 15.00 -15.33 2.92
CA ALA A 187 15.29 -16.75 3.12
C ALA A 187 16.67 -17.00 3.76
N SER A 188 17.65 -16.11 3.54
CA SER A 188 19.00 -16.22 4.10
C SER A 188 19.08 -15.87 5.59
N VAL A 189 18.12 -15.10 6.12
CA VAL A 189 18.08 -14.68 7.52
C VAL A 189 16.95 -15.43 8.25
N PRO A 190 17.24 -16.39 9.13
CA PRO A 190 16.21 -17.09 9.89
C PRO A 190 15.39 -16.13 10.76
N SER A 191 14.07 -16.21 10.64
CA SER A 191 13.15 -15.50 11.55
C SER A 191 12.88 -16.34 12.80
N GLN A 192 12.36 -15.69 13.85
CA GLN A 192 11.82 -16.41 14.99
C GLN A 192 10.62 -17.28 14.55
N LYS A 193 10.47 -18.48 15.14
CA LYS A 193 9.34 -19.38 14.84
C LYS A 193 7.99 -18.76 15.16
N SER A 194 7.93 -17.93 16.21
CA SER A 194 6.72 -17.21 16.65
C SER A 194 6.35 -16.03 15.75
N ALA A 195 7.31 -15.52 14.97
CA ALA A 195 7.14 -14.34 14.11
C ALA A 195 7.90 -14.52 12.76
N PRO A 196 7.41 -15.40 11.88
CA PRO A 196 8.03 -15.63 10.58
C PRO A 196 7.91 -14.38 9.70
N TRP A 197 8.85 -14.19 8.77
CA TRP A 197 8.89 -12.95 7.96
C TRP A 197 7.59 -12.65 7.21
N HIS A 198 6.92 -13.66 6.67
CA HIS A 198 5.66 -13.45 5.95
C HIS A 198 4.52 -12.88 6.83
N SER A 199 4.59 -13.06 8.16
CA SER A 199 3.60 -12.52 9.10
C SER A 199 3.95 -11.13 9.62
N ARG A 200 5.08 -10.53 9.19
CA ARG A 200 5.50 -9.20 9.64
C ARG A 200 6.31 -8.38 8.63
N VAL A 201 6.26 -8.75 7.35
CA VAL A 201 6.84 -7.94 6.26
C VAL A 201 5.76 -7.57 5.27
N VAL A 202 5.70 -6.30 4.91
CA VAL A 202 4.82 -5.73 3.89
C VAL A 202 5.64 -5.27 2.70
N LEU A 203 5.23 -5.65 1.51
CA LEU A 203 5.79 -5.19 0.25
C LEU A 203 5.07 -3.91 -0.20
N GLY A 204 5.75 -2.78 -0.18
CA GLY A 204 5.24 -1.48 -0.64
C GLY A 204 5.48 -1.29 -2.13
N LEU A 205 4.41 -1.27 -2.93
CA LEU A 205 4.46 -1.23 -4.38
C LEU A 205 3.91 0.07 -4.95
N TRP A 206 4.70 0.77 -5.77
CA TRP A 206 4.28 2.01 -6.43
C TRP A 206 3.45 1.78 -7.71
N ALA A 207 3.60 0.62 -8.35
CA ALA A 207 3.01 0.36 -9.66
C ALA A 207 2.57 -1.09 -9.84
N THR A 208 1.64 -1.31 -10.76
CA THR A 208 1.10 -2.63 -11.10
C THR A 208 2.14 -3.62 -11.62
N LYS A 209 3.22 -3.14 -12.26
CA LYS A 209 4.31 -3.99 -12.78
C LYS A 209 4.98 -4.88 -11.73
N TYR A 210 4.85 -4.53 -10.44
CA TYR A 210 5.43 -5.29 -9.32
C TYR A 210 4.51 -6.40 -8.80
N LEU A 211 3.22 -6.40 -9.20
CA LEU A 211 2.24 -7.34 -8.64
C LEU A 211 2.58 -8.80 -8.99
N ALA A 212 2.78 -9.10 -10.27
CA ALA A 212 3.08 -10.47 -10.69
C ALA A 212 4.41 -10.99 -10.12
N PRO A 213 5.54 -10.25 -10.20
CA PRO A 213 6.80 -10.67 -9.55
C PRO A 213 6.68 -10.84 -8.03
N ALA A 214 5.92 -10.00 -7.33
CA ALA A 214 5.68 -10.16 -5.90
C ALA A 214 4.93 -11.46 -5.59
N GLN A 215 3.93 -11.80 -6.39
CA GLN A 215 3.18 -13.06 -6.24
C GLN A 215 4.05 -14.29 -6.54
N GLU A 216 4.95 -14.19 -7.51
CA GLU A 216 5.82 -15.28 -7.94
C GLU A 216 6.93 -15.57 -6.93
N HIS A 217 7.66 -14.54 -6.50
CA HIS A 217 8.84 -14.71 -5.65
C HIS A 217 8.56 -14.65 -4.15
N LEU A 218 7.48 -13.99 -3.75
CA LEU A 218 7.10 -13.75 -2.36
C LEU A 218 5.63 -14.15 -2.10
N PRO A 219 5.22 -15.39 -2.50
CA PRO A 219 3.87 -15.86 -2.25
C PRO A 219 3.63 -15.89 -0.73
N GLY A 220 2.46 -15.43 -0.31
CA GLY A 220 2.10 -15.38 1.11
C GLY A 220 2.55 -14.12 1.86
N TYR A 221 3.29 -13.20 1.22
CA TYR A 221 3.59 -11.90 1.82
C TYR A 221 2.47 -10.90 1.60
N SER A 222 2.26 -10.05 2.60
CA SER A 222 1.30 -8.96 2.53
C SER A 222 1.82 -7.82 1.65
N THR A 223 0.91 -7.12 0.97
CA THR A 223 1.27 -6.08 0.00
C THR A 223 0.42 -4.83 0.20
N MET A 224 1.04 -3.67 0.08
CA MET A 224 0.37 -2.36 0.04
C MET A 224 0.78 -1.57 -1.19
N HIS A 225 -0.19 -0.88 -1.81
CA HIS A 225 0.10 0.10 -2.84
C HIS A 225 0.51 1.43 -2.21
N ILE A 226 1.69 1.95 -2.57
CA ILE A 226 2.13 3.29 -2.19
C ILE A 226 1.47 4.29 -3.13
N ALA A 227 0.45 4.97 -2.61
CA ALA A 227 -0.47 5.78 -3.40
C ALA A 227 -0.13 7.27 -3.30
N PHE A 228 0.46 7.85 -4.32
CA PHE A 228 0.64 9.30 -4.45
C PHE A 228 -0.53 9.99 -5.17
N ASN A 229 -1.41 9.22 -5.80
CA ASN A 229 -2.60 9.71 -6.50
C ASN A 229 -3.77 8.74 -6.31
N VAL A 230 -4.87 9.24 -5.74
CA VAL A 230 -6.04 8.39 -5.40
C VAL A 230 -6.78 7.87 -6.63
N THR A 231 -6.71 8.55 -7.78
CA THR A 231 -7.34 8.07 -9.02
C THR A 231 -6.60 6.84 -9.55
N TYR A 232 -5.26 6.87 -9.55
CA TYR A 232 -4.44 5.70 -9.91
C TYR A 232 -4.62 4.57 -8.90
N ALA A 233 -4.62 4.88 -7.61
CA ALA A 233 -4.76 3.90 -6.53
C ALA A 233 -6.05 3.08 -6.61
N ARG A 234 -7.13 3.64 -7.15
CA ARG A 234 -8.42 2.94 -7.27
C ARG A 234 -8.37 1.66 -8.12
N GLN A 235 -7.40 1.54 -9.03
CA GLN A 235 -7.21 0.33 -9.83
C GLN A 235 -6.84 -0.88 -8.95
N PHE A 236 -6.18 -0.64 -7.82
CA PHE A 236 -5.77 -1.68 -6.90
C PHE A 236 -6.91 -2.23 -6.04
N PHE A 237 -8.11 -1.65 -6.08
CA PHE A 237 -9.27 -2.25 -5.40
C PHE A 237 -9.66 -3.61 -6.00
N GLU A 238 -9.35 -3.83 -7.30
CA GLU A 238 -9.57 -5.12 -7.97
C GLU A 238 -8.58 -6.21 -7.53
N VAL A 239 -7.51 -5.84 -6.81
CA VAL A 239 -6.52 -6.78 -6.30
C VAL A 239 -6.91 -7.20 -4.88
N ALA A 240 -7.14 -8.49 -4.67
CA ALA A 240 -7.57 -9.00 -3.37
C ALA A 240 -6.51 -8.75 -2.28
N ASN A 241 -6.95 -8.36 -1.08
CA ASN A 241 -6.15 -8.18 0.14
C ASN A 241 -5.03 -7.12 0.08
N ILE A 242 -4.92 -6.34 -1.00
CA ILE A 242 -3.94 -5.26 -1.05
C ILE A 242 -4.37 -4.11 -0.13
N GLY A 243 -3.45 -3.56 0.67
CA GLY A 243 -3.66 -2.34 1.45
C GLY A 243 -3.15 -1.10 0.71
N PHE A 244 -3.27 0.05 1.36
CA PHE A 244 -2.84 1.33 0.81
C PHE A 244 -1.95 2.09 1.81
N ASN A 245 -0.81 2.57 1.36
CA ASN A 245 -0.02 3.59 2.04
C ASN A 245 -0.14 4.89 1.23
N ALA A 246 -1.08 5.75 1.60
CA ALA A 246 -1.50 6.89 0.80
C ALA A 246 -0.78 8.18 1.21
N MET A 247 -0.31 8.94 0.20
CA MET A 247 0.24 10.27 0.46
C MET A 247 -0.81 11.18 1.10
N PHE A 248 -0.50 11.78 2.23
CA PHE A 248 -1.42 12.62 3.01
C PHE A 248 -2.08 13.71 2.16
N TYR A 249 -1.30 14.42 1.37
CA TYR A 249 -1.83 15.49 0.52
C TYR A 249 -2.82 14.99 -0.54
N ALA A 250 -2.67 13.75 -1.02
CA ALA A 250 -3.64 13.16 -1.95
C ALA A 250 -4.99 12.87 -1.28
N LEU A 251 -4.97 12.54 0.02
CA LEU A 251 -6.19 12.31 0.80
C LEU A 251 -6.95 13.60 1.11
N LEU A 252 -6.28 14.75 1.17
CA LEU A 252 -6.90 16.07 1.38
C LEU A 252 -7.55 16.66 0.12
N MET A 253 -7.19 16.16 -1.07
CA MET A 253 -7.63 16.70 -2.35
C MET A 253 -8.95 16.07 -2.83
N PRO A 254 -9.60 16.63 -3.88
CA PRO A 254 -10.81 16.08 -4.44
C PRO A 254 -10.70 14.58 -4.75
N GLY A 255 -11.65 13.80 -4.25
CA GLY A 255 -11.63 12.33 -4.35
C GLY A 255 -11.00 11.60 -3.16
N GLY A 256 -10.15 12.25 -2.34
CA GLY A 256 -9.47 11.61 -1.20
C GLY A 256 -10.44 11.08 -0.13
N LYS A 257 -11.43 11.88 0.27
CA LYS A 257 -12.47 11.44 1.23
C LYS A 257 -13.27 10.24 0.69
N ARG A 258 -13.62 10.26 -0.60
CA ARG A 258 -14.31 9.14 -1.24
C ARG A 258 -13.41 7.90 -1.33
N PHE A 259 -12.13 8.10 -1.63
CA PHE A 259 -11.17 7.01 -1.65
C PHE A 259 -11.03 6.33 -0.28
N LEU A 260 -10.90 7.10 0.81
CA LEU A 260 -10.83 6.57 2.18
C LEU A 260 -12.07 5.75 2.52
N ARG A 261 -13.26 6.33 2.31
CA ARG A 261 -14.52 5.62 2.55
C ARG A 261 -14.58 4.31 1.75
N ASP A 262 -14.30 4.36 0.45
CA ASP A 262 -14.35 3.17 -0.39
C ASP A 262 -13.33 2.13 0.08
N ALA A 263 -12.09 2.52 0.41
CA ALA A 263 -11.06 1.63 0.92
C ALA A 263 -11.47 0.94 2.24
N GLN A 264 -11.95 1.72 3.21
CA GLN A 264 -12.25 1.23 4.56
C GLN A 264 -13.59 0.52 4.62
N ASP A 265 -14.67 1.15 4.12
CA ASP A 265 -16.05 0.71 4.36
C ASP A 265 -16.57 -0.25 3.27
N VAL A 266 -16.09 -0.12 2.02
CA VAL A 266 -16.57 -0.96 0.89
C VAL A 266 -15.66 -2.15 0.66
N TYR A 267 -14.34 -1.90 0.60
CA TYR A 267 -13.36 -2.94 0.25
C TYR A 267 -12.64 -3.54 1.48
N ASN A 268 -12.89 -3.03 2.69
CA ASN A 268 -12.25 -3.45 3.94
C ASN A 268 -10.71 -3.52 3.82
N ARG A 269 -10.09 -2.46 3.28
CA ARG A 269 -8.64 -2.37 3.06
C ARG A 269 -7.97 -1.60 4.18
N LYS A 270 -6.79 -2.05 4.60
CA LYS A 270 -5.91 -1.31 5.50
C LYS A 270 -5.38 -0.06 4.82
N VAL A 271 -5.42 1.07 5.54
CA VAL A 271 -4.96 2.37 5.03
C VAL A 271 -3.97 3.00 6.00
N LEU A 272 -2.75 3.19 5.53
CA LEU A 272 -1.72 4.01 6.16
C LEU A 272 -1.63 5.36 5.44
N SER A 273 -0.98 6.34 6.06
CA SER A 273 -0.68 7.61 5.40
C SER A 273 0.74 8.11 5.69
N TRP A 274 1.39 8.68 4.68
CA TRP A 274 2.76 9.20 4.70
C TRP A 274 2.87 10.61 4.10
N THR A 275 3.84 11.47 4.47
CA THR A 275 4.61 11.45 5.70
C THR A 275 3.98 12.43 6.66
N ILE A 276 3.68 12.00 7.87
CA ILE A 276 2.86 12.75 8.84
C ILE A 276 3.76 13.23 9.97
N ASN A 277 4.18 14.49 9.94
CA ASN A 277 5.16 15.04 10.89
C ASN A 277 4.62 16.17 11.77
N GLY A 278 3.33 16.50 11.67
CA GLY A 278 2.71 17.55 12.48
C GLY A 278 1.54 17.03 13.30
N GLU A 279 1.40 17.51 14.53
CA GLU A 279 0.37 17.09 15.47
C GLU A 279 -1.05 17.17 14.89
N ASP A 280 -1.42 18.26 14.22
CA ASP A 280 -2.74 18.42 13.60
C ASP A 280 -3.00 17.34 12.54
N ASN A 281 -1.96 16.97 11.77
CA ASN A 281 -2.07 15.93 10.76
C ASN A 281 -2.18 14.54 11.40
N MET A 282 -1.49 14.31 12.51
CA MET A 282 -1.60 13.08 13.32
C MET A 282 -3.02 12.93 13.87
N LYS A 283 -3.57 14.00 14.47
CA LYS A 283 -4.95 14.06 14.94
C LYS A 283 -5.96 13.84 13.80
N TRP A 284 -5.72 14.39 12.62
CA TRP A 284 -6.53 14.15 11.45
C TRP A 284 -6.56 12.66 11.07
N CYS A 285 -5.40 11.99 11.03
CA CYS A 285 -5.31 10.55 10.74
C CYS A 285 -6.08 9.71 11.76
N ILE A 286 -5.98 10.05 13.04
CA ILE A 286 -6.73 9.39 14.13
C ILE A 286 -8.24 9.55 13.91
N ARG A 287 -8.72 10.78 13.65
CA ARG A 287 -10.16 11.05 13.39
C ARG A 287 -10.70 10.33 12.15
N ARG A 288 -9.85 10.07 11.15
CA ARG A 288 -10.24 9.33 9.94
C ARG A 288 -10.14 7.82 10.09
N GLY A 289 -9.76 7.33 11.28
CA GLY A 289 -9.69 5.90 11.56
C GLY A 289 -8.68 5.15 10.70
N LEU A 290 -7.54 5.78 10.34
CA LEU A 290 -6.49 5.10 9.60
C LEU A 290 -5.92 3.94 10.42
N ASP A 291 -5.33 2.95 9.75
CA ASP A 291 -4.70 1.81 10.43
C ASP A 291 -3.27 2.13 10.87
N GLY A 292 -2.59 3.08 10.21
CA GLY A 292 -1.25 3.49 10.60
C GLY A 292 -0.84 4.87 10.07
N VAL A 293 0.13 5.45 10.76
CA VAL A 293 0.74 6.75 10.48
C VAL A 293 2.23 6.54 10.24
N VAL A 294 2.70 6.85 9.03
CA VAL A 294 4.12 6.83 8.66
C VAL A 294 4.71 8.19 8.95
N THR A 295 5.65 8.26 9.90
CA THR A 295 6.17 9.53 10.44
C THR A 295 7.67 9.51 10.66
N ASP A 296 8.29 10.69 10.51
CA ASP A 296 9.67 10.94 10.97
C ASP A 296 9.74 11.14 12.50
N GLU A 297 8.60 11.55 13.12
CA GLU A 297 8.47 12.02 14.50
C GLU A 297 7.81 10.95 15.39
N VAL A 298 8.53 9.86 15.66
CA VAL A 298 8.01 8.68 16.36
C VAL A 298 7.43 9.02 17.74
N GLU A 299 8.24 9.65 18.61
CA GLU A 299 7.80 9.97 19.99
C GLU A 299 6.66 10.99 19.99
N MET A 300 6.69 12.00 19.11
CA MET A 300 5.60 12.97 18.98
C MET A 300 4.29 12.26 18.62
N TYR A 301 4.32 11.32 17.66
CA TYR A 301 3.11 10.59 17.29
C TYR A 301 2.59 9.71 18.43
N LEU A 302 3.48 9.00 19.12
CA LEU A 302 3.08 8.15 20.26
C LEU A 302 2.46 8.98 21.39
N ASP A 303 3.01 10.15 21.70
CA ASP A 303 2.44 11.10 22.67
C ASP A 303 1.05 11.60 22.22
N VAL A 304 0.90 12.00 20.95
CA VAL A 304 -0.38 12.43 20.39
C VAL A 304 -1.39 11.28 20.43
N ALA A 305 -1.01 10.08 20.06
CA ALA A 305 -1.89 8.91 20.07
C ALA A 305 -2.37 8.56 21.49
N GLU A 306 -1.52 8.78 22.50
CA GLU A 306 -1.88 8.53 23.90
C GLU A 306 -2.85 9.59 24.44
N ARG A 307 -2.52 10.89 24.30
CA ARG A 307 -3.23 11.98 24.97
C ARG A 307 -4.45 12.53 24.23
N PHE A 308 -4.49 12.38 22.89
CA PHE A 308 -5.54 12.98 22.08
C PHE A 308 -6.93 12.38 22.37
N ASP A 309 -7.91 13.25 22.55
CA ASP A 309 -9.30 12.89 22.83
C ASP A 309 -10.24 13.52 21.78
N GLU A 310 -10.73 12.71 20.86
CA GLU A 310 -11.64 13.15 19.80
C GLU A 310 -12.98 13.66 20.32
N ALA A 311 -13.39 13.25 21.52
CA ALA A 311 -14.66 13.66 22.12
C ALA A 311 -14.57 15.09 22.70
N THR A 312 -13.42 15.48 23.22
CA THR A 312 -13.19 16.78 23.86
C THR A 312 -12.55 17.81 22.90
N GLU A 313 -11.66 17.38 22.02
CA GLU A 313 -11.03 18.25 21.03
C GLU A 313 -11.87 18.31 19.75
N LYS A 314 -12.54 19.44 19.52
CA LYS A 314 -13.34 19.66 18.29
C LYS A 314 -12.45 19.63 17.04
N GLU A 315 -12.97 19.06 15.96
CA GLU A 315 -12.31 19.17 14.65
C GLU A 315 -12.27 20.66 14.23
N PRO A 316 -11.10 21.21 13.90
CA PRO A 316 -11.01 22.59 13.44
C PRO A 316 -11.82 22.78 12.13
N TRP A 317 -12.42 23.95 11.96
CA TRP A 317 -13.21 24.30 10.75
C TRP A 317 -12.43 24.07 9.44
N LEU A 318 -11.13 24.40 9.43
CA LEU A 318 -10.21 23.97 8.40
C LEU A 318 -9.43 22.76 8.94
N PRO A 319 -9.65 21.56 8.39
CA PRO A 319 -9.04 20.33 8.91
C PRO A 319 -7.51 20.31 8.83
N VAL A 320 -6.93 21.28 8.12
CA VAL A 320 -5.48 21.49 7.98
C VAL A 320 -5.18 22.98 7.83
N SER A 321 -3.97 23.40 8.22
CA SER A 321 -3.54 24.80 8.06
C SER A 321 -3.55 25.23 6.58
N LEU A 322 -3.71 26.52 6.33
CA LEU A 322 -3.65 27.09 4.97
C LEU A 322 -2.35 26.73 4.23
N LYS A 323 -1.23 26.66 4.95
CA LYS A 323 0.06 26.22 4.39
C LYS A 323 -0.03 24.78 3.86
N ILE A 324 -0.60 23.87 4.64
CA ILE A 324 -0.80 22.47 4.26
C ILE A 324 -1.78 22.36 3.10
N PHE A 325 -2.89 23.13 3.12
CA PHE A 325 -3.84 23.17 2.02
C PHE A 325 -3.18 23.57 0.69
N TRP A 326 -2.41 24.66 0.67
CA TRP A 326 -1.71 25.10 -0.54
C TRP A 326 -0.62 24.11 -0.97
N THR A 327 0.05 23.46 -0.02
CA THR A 327 1.00 22.37 -0.32
C THR A 327 0.29 21.19 -0.98
N ALA A 328 -0.89 20.82 -0.48
CA ALA A 328 -1.70 19.76 -1.05
C ALA A 328 -2.18 20.09 -2.47
N VAL A 329 -2.60 21.35 -2.72
CA VAL A 329 -2.97 21.81 -4.08
C VAL A 329 -1.79 21.69 -5.04
N LYS A 330 -0.60 22.17 -4.64
CA LYS A 330 0.63 22.03 -5.45
C LYS A 330 0.97 20.56 -5.72
N ALA A 331 0.94 19.73 -4.69
CA ALA A 331 1.20 18.30 -4.82
C ALA A 331 0.18 17.62 -5.75
N TYR A 332 -1.10 17.97 -5.65
CA TYR A 332 -2.16 17.46 -6.52
C TYR A 332 -1.92 17.80 -7.99
N LEU A 333 -1.59 19.06 -8.29
CA LEU A 333 -1.28 19.48 -9.65
C LEU A 333 -0.04 18.77 -10.17
N TRP A 334 1.01 18.68 -9.34
CA TRP A 334 2.26 18.00 -9.69
C TRP A 334 2.07 16.51 -9.95
N THR A 335 1.27 15.82 -9.12
CA THR A 335 0.99 14.38 -9.32
C THR A 335 0.21 14.12 -10.61
N ARG A 336 -0.61 15.05 -11.08
CA ARG A 336 -1.27 14.97 -12.40
C ARG A 336 -0.26 15.03 -13.54
N VAL A 337 0.71 15.93 -13.43
CA VAL A 337 1.82 16.03 -14.40
C VAL A 337 2.66 14.74 -14.37
N LEU A 338 3.02 14.27 -13.19
CA LEU A 338 3.78 13.03 -13.03
C LEU A 338 3.07 11.81 -13.63
N LEU A 339 1.75 11.69 -13.46
CA LEU A 339 0.97 10.59 -14.06
C LEU A 339 1.09 10.59 -15.59
N VAL A 340 1.11 11.75 -16.24
CA VAL A 340 1.29 11.84 -17.69
C VAL A 340 2.69 11.40 -18.10
N PHE A 341 3.74 11.90 -17.41
CA PHE A 341 5.13 11.57 -17.73
C PHE A 341 5.52 10.12 -17.38
N TYR A 342 4.98 9.57 -16.29
CA TYR A 342 5.32 8.23 -15.83
C TYR A 342 4.30 7.16 -16.25
N SER A 343 3.30 7.51 -17.06
CA SER A 343 2.23 6.59 -17.48
C SER A 343 2.78 5.27 -18.05
N ARG A 344 3.84 5.32 -18.86
CA ARG A 344 4.50 4.13 -19.41
C ARG A 344 5.23 3.30 -18.34
N LYS A 345 5.94 3.96 -17.40
CA LYS A 345 6.69 3.27 -16.33
C LYS A 345 5.78 2.64 -15.27
N MET A 346 4.55 3.14 -15.16
CA MET A 346 3.55 2.68 -14.18
C MET A 346 2.58 1.64 -14.74
N GLY A 347 2.74 1.24 -16.00
CA GLY A 347 1.87 0.25 -16.63
C GLY A 347 0.43 0.74 -16.88
N LEU A 348 0.17 2.06 -16.85
CA LEU A 348 -1.17 2.63 -17.04
C LEU A 348 -1.82 2.21 -18.37
N HIS A 349 -1.04 2.01 -19.42
CA HIS A 349 -1.54 1.59 -20.73
C HIS A 349 -1.93 0.10 -20.79
N GLU A 350 -1.29 -0.75 -19.99
CA GLU A 350 -1.58 -2.19 -19.96
C GLU A 350 -2.87 -2.49 -19.22
N VAL A 351 -3.12 -1.79 -18.10
CA VAL A 351 -4.35 -1.97 -17.31
C VAL A 351 -5.57 -1.43 -18.04
N TYR A 352 -5.49 -0.25 -18.64
CA TYR A 352 -6.60 0.30 -19.45
C TYR A 352 -6.84 -0.49 -20.75
N GLY A 353 -5.78 -1.03 -21.38
CA GLY A 353 -5.87 -1.85 -22.58
C GLY A 353 -6.48 -3.22 -22.32
N GLY A 354 -6.27 -3.83 -21.16
CA GLY A 354 -6.82 -5.13 -20.75
C GLY A 354 -8.30 -5.06 -20.41
N ILE A 355 -8.72 -4.07 -19.64
CA ILE A 355 -10.12 -3.90 -19.21
C ILE A 355 -11.02 -3.55 -20.39
N ASN A 356 -10.60 -2.70 -21.32
CA ASN A 356 -11.38 -2.34 -22.50
C ASN A 356 -11.48 -3.47 -23.55
N LYS A 357 -10.56 -4.43 -23.58
CA LYS A 357 -10.67 -5.60 -24.49
C LYS A 357 -11.64 -6.65 -23.99
N GLN A 358 -11.92 -6.73 -22.70
CA GLN A 358 -12.91 -7.65 -22.13
C GLN A 358 -14.33 -7.06 -22.10
N GLY A 359 -14.49 -5.74 -21.99
CA GLY A 359 -15.80 -5.06 -21.96
C GLY A 359 -16.44 -4.81 -23.33
N GLY A 360 -15.79 -5.14 -24.42
CA GLY A 360 -16.26 -4.86 -25.79
C GLY A 360 -16.88 -6.02 -26.55
N LYS A 361 -17.02 -7.20 -25.94
CA LYS A 361 -17.57 -8.39 -26.63
C LYS A 361 -18.99 -8.78 -26.20
N ASP A 362 -19.55 -8.12 -25.18
CA ASP A 362 -20.91 -8.40 -24.74
C ASP A 362 -21.76 -7.12 -24.79
N LYS A 363 -22.20 -6.77 -25.98
CA LYS A 363 -23.43 -6.00 -26.20
C LYS A 363 -24.23 -6.70 -27.29
N PRO A 364 -25.55 -6.91 -27.03
CA PRO A 364 -26.45 -7.69 -27.85
C PRO A 364 -26.68 -7.11 -29.26
#